data_402dba831200c6e829ea82f31f602c42
#
_entry.id   402dba831200c6e829ea82f31f602c42
#
_cell.length_a   1.000
_cell.length_b   1.000
_cell.length_c   1.000
_cell.angle_alpha   90.00
_cell.angle_beta   90.00
_cell.angle_gamma   90.00
#
_symmetry.space_group_name_H-M   'P 1'
#
loop_
_entity.id
_entity.type
_entity.pdbx_description
1 polymer ?
#
loop_
_entity_poly.entity_id
_entity_poly.type
_entity_poly.pdbx_seq_one_letter_code
_entity_poly.pdbx_strand_id
1 'polypeptide(L)'
;VALFDDSRTFKNLQINNIPIISGFDKIQKLKSLHSNLEVLLAIPNIKTERRRKIISDLEKIKVAVRTMPSLNELLSDKKKVTDIQELSINDILPGARISNAKVKNAESKTFFISGAGGSIGAEITRQLLSSNPLKIILFELSEYNLFNIERECLAIKDSKNLDTEIIPILGDIRDRSNLEHVFQKFSIDQIYHAAAYKHVPIVENENNISKAAENNIFGTYNLANSAVKHGVHSFVMI
;
A
#
# COMPACT_ATOMS: atom_id res chain seq x y z
N VAL A 1 -1.24 5.73 -31.38
CA VAL A 1 -0.17 5.03 -30.63
C VAL A 1 1.16 5.43 -31.23
N ALA A 2 2.19 5.68 -30.40
CA ALA A 2 3.56 5.91 -30.83
C ALA A 2 4.51 5.17 -29.85
N LEU A 3 5.67 4.75 -30.36
CA LEU A 3 6.76 4.25 -29.54
C LEU A 3 7.70 5.42 -29.24
N PHE A 4 8.17 5.51 -27.99
CA PHE A 4 9.13 6.51 -27.58
C PHE A 4 10.46 5.85 -27.22
N ASP A 5 11.55 6.30 -27.87
CA ASP A 5 12.90 5.87 -27.56
C ASP A 5 13.84 7.07 -27.63
N ASP A 6 14.72 7.22 -26.64
CA ASP A 6 15.68 8.33 -26.57
C ASP A 6 16.99 8.05 -27.32
N SER A 7 17.16 6.82 -27.81
CA SER A 7 18.30 6.46 -28.65
C SER A 7 18.19 7.13 -30.03
N ARG A 8 19.30 7.73 -30.47
CA ARG A 8 19.38 8.31 -31.83
C ARG A 8 19.34 7.25 -32.93
N THR A 9 19.62 5.99 -32.60
CA THR A 9 19.68 4.86 -33.53
C THR A 9 18.32 4.50 -34.13
N PHE A 10 17.25 4.68 -33.37
CA PHE A 10 15.89 4.31 -33.80
C PHE A 10 15.05 5.49 -34.30
N LYS A 11 15.64 6.68 -34.38
CA LYS A 11 14.94 7.87 -34.83
C LYS A 11 14.42 7.70 -36.27
N ASN A 12 13.13 8.02 -36.48
CA ASN A 12 12.40 7.93 -37.73
C ASN A 12 12.16 6.52 -38.26
N LEU A 13 12.40 5.47 -37.46
CA LEU A 13 12.00 4.11 -37.80
C LEU A 13 10.55 3.86 -37.37
N GLN A 14 9.99 2.75 -37.88
CA GLN A 14 8.67 2.27 -37.51
C GLN A 14 8.75 0.78 -37.17
N ILE A 15 7.98 0.36 -36.17
CA ILE A 15 7.79 -1.05 -35.82
C ILE A 15 6.30 -1.35 -35.98
N ASN A 16 5.98 -2.31 -36.88
CA ASN A 16 4.59 -2.66 -37.18
C ASN A 16 3.71 -1.44 -37.55
N ASN A 17 4.23 -0.56 -38.40
CA ASN A 17 3.59 0.71 -38.78
C ASN A 17 3.39 1.72 -37.66
N ILE A 18 3.99 1.50 -36.47
CA ILE A 18 3.95 2.44 -35.35
C ILE A 18 5.24 3.27 -35.39
N PRO A 19 5.15 4.62 -35.46
CA PRO A 19 6.32 5.46 -35.54
C PRO A 19 7.09 5.50 -34.21
N ILE A 20 8.43 5.48 -34.32
CA ILE A 20 9.33 5.74 -33.18
C ILE A 20 9.61 7.23 -33.13
N ILE A 21 9.23 7.85 -32.02
CA ILE A 21 9.49 9.27 -31.76
C ILE A 21 10.59 9.41 -30.71
N SER A 22 11.42 10.45 -30.85
CA SER A 22 12.50 10.77 -29.89
C SER A 22 12.40 12.25 -29.51
N GLY A 23 12.76 12.54 -28.26
CA GLY A 23 12.71 13.90 -27.70
C GLY A 23 11.43 14.16 -26.87
N PHE A 24 11.65 14.62 -25.65
CA PHE A 24 10.58 14.81 -24.66
C PHE A 24 9.57 15.88 -25.08
N ASP A 25 10.00 16.86 -25.87
CA ASP A 25 9.18 17.90 -26.51
C ASP A 25 8.04 17.32 -27.36
N LYS A 26 8.26 16.17 -27.98
CA LYS A 26 7.22 15.50 -28.78
C LYS A 26 6.12 14.89 -27.93
N ILE A 27 6.45 14.36 -26.73
CA ILE A 27 5.43 13.87 -25.79
C ILE A 27 4.57 15.04 -25.32
N GLN A 28 5.19 16.19 -25.04
CA GLN A 28 4.48 17.40 -24.63
C GLN A 28 3.52 17.90 -25.73
N LYS A 29 3.94 17.86 -27.01
CA LYS A 29 3.05 18.16 -28.13
C LYS A 29 1.91 17.17 -28.26
N LEU A 30 2.16 15.87 -28.08
CA LEU A 30 1.10 14.87 -28.09
C LEU A 30 0.10 15.09 -26.95
N LYS A 31 0.56 15.49 -25.77
CA LYS A 31 -0.32 15.81 -24.63
C LYS A 31 -1.22 17.00 -24.92
N SER A 32 -0.72 18.03 -25.61
CA SER A 32 -1.54 19.19 -26.02
C SER A 32 -2.61 18.84 -27.05
N LEU A 33 -2.40 17.80 -27.85
CA LEU A 33 -3.34 17.30 -28.87
C LEU A 33 -4.33 16.26 -28.32
N HIS A 34 -3.94 15.55 -27.25
CA HIS A 34 -4.72 14.45 -26.69
C HIS A 34 -4.82 14.59 -25.18
N SER A 35 -6.00 14.97 -24.67
CA SER A 35 -6.25 15.17 -23.22
C SER A 35 -6.00 13.92 -22.40
N ASN A 36 -6.32 12.73 -22.95
CA ASN A 36 -6.22 11.42 -22.30
C ASN A 36 -4.96 10.64 -22.71
N LEU A 37 -3.82 11.34 -22.90
CA LEU A 37 -2.56 10.66 -23.19
C LEU A 37 -2.08 9.87 -21.95
N GLU A 38 -1.80 8.59 -22.14
CA GLU A 38 -1.15 7.72 -21.17
C GLU A 38 0.20 7.26 -21.73
N VAL A 39 1.17 7.08 -20.85
CA VAL A 39 2.50 6.52 -21.19
C VAL A 39 2.70 5.21 -20.47
N LEU A 40 2.93 4.14 -21.22
CA LEU A 40 3.34 2.84 -20.70
C LEU A 40 4.87 2.75 -20.69
N LEU A 41 5.46 2.69 -19.48
CA LEU A 41 6.91 2.55 -19.31
C LEU A 41 7.30 1.07 -19.44
N ALA A 42 7.82 0.68 -20.61
CA ALA A 42 8.17 -0.68 -20.98
C ALA A 42 9.69 -0.89 -21.01
N ILE A 43 10.43 -0.41 -20.02
CA ILE A 43 11.90 -0.53 -19.94
C ILE A 43 12.26 -1.40 -18.72
N PRO A 44 12.37 -2.74 -18.88
CA PRO A 44 12.49 -3.67 -17.76
C PRO A 44 13.79 -3.53 -16.96
N ASN A 45 14.89 -3.14 -17.58
CA ASN A 45 16.22 -3.12 -16.97
C ASN A 45 16.79 -1.70 -16.80
N ILE A 46 15.94 -0.70 -16.69
CA ILE A 46 16.38 0.68 -16.51
C ILE A 46 16.92 0.89 -15.09
N LYS A 47 18.02 1.63 -14.96
CA LYS A 47 18.54 2.06 -13.65
C LYS A 47 17.49 2.90 -12.92
N THR A 48 17.33 2.68 -11.61
CA THR A 48 16.31 3.33 -10.77
C THR A 48 16.33 4.86 -10.87
N GLU A 49 17.52 5.47 -10.90
CA GLU A 49 17.67 6.94 -11.02
C GLU A 49 17.12 7.46 -12.36
N ARG A 50 17.40 6.74 -13.45
CA ARG A 50 16.90 7.14 -14.77
C ARG A 50 15.40 6.94 -14.90
N ARG A 51 14.87 5.85 -14.32
CA ARG A 51 13.42 5.60 -14.25
C ARG A 51 12.71 6.74 -13.54
N ARG A 52 13.20 7.17 -12.38
CA ARG A 52 12.67 8.30 -11.62
C ARG A 52 12.70 9.60 -12.40
N LYS A 53 13.79 9.88 -13.09
CA LYS A 53 13.91 11.07 -13.91
C LYS A 53 12.84 11.10 -15.00
N ILE A 54 12.63 9.99 -15.71
CA ILE A 54 11.58 9.87 -16.74
C ILE A 54 10.20 10.08 -16.13
N ILE A 55 9.89 9.44 -15.00
CA ILE A 55 8.60 9.60 -14.30
C ILE A 55 8.39 11.05 -13.88
N SER A 56 9.37 11.68 -13.21
CA SER A 56 9.29 13.07 -12.79
C SER A 56 9.10 14.04 -13.97
N ASP A 57 9.74 13.79 -15.10
CA ASP A 57 9.57 14.63 -16.29
C ASP A 57 8.19 14.45 -16.92
N LEU A 58 7.62 13.24 -16.91
CA LEU A 58 6.24 12.98 -17.36
C LEU A 58 5.20 13.58 -16.42
N GLU A 59 5.42 13.55 -15.11
CA GLU A 59 4.55 14.20 -14.11
C GLU A 59 4.47 15.72 -14.31
N LYS A 60 5.58 16.38 -14.61
CA LYS A 60 5.59 17.84 -14.90
C LYS A 60 4.64 18.23 -16.02
N ILE A 61 4.43 17.35 -16.99
CA ILE A 61 3.50 17.57 -18.10
C ILE A 61 2.13 16.93 -17.87
N LYS A 62 1.87 16.41 -16.65
CA LYS A 62 0.60 15.81 -16.22
C LYS A 62 0.12 14.67 -17.13
N VAL A 63 1.02 13.75 -17.47
CA VAL A 63 0.71 12.54 -18.23
C VAL A 63 0.61 11.37 -17.27
N ALA A 64 -0.46 10.57 -17.40
CA ALA A 64 -0.61 9.34 -16.63
C ALA A 64 0.45 8.32 -17.07
N VAL A 65 1.17 7.76 -16.09
CA VAL A 65 2.23 6.78 -16.35
C VAL A 65 1.84 5.44 -15.74
N ARG A 66 1.93 4.39 -16.54
CA ARG A 66 1.79 3.00 -16.11
C ARG A 66 3.06 2.24 -16.38
N THR A 67 3.29 1.15 -15.68
CA THR A 67 4.47 0.32 -15.84
C THR A 67 4.10 -1.12 -16.18
N MET A 68 4.95 -1.78 -16.96
CA MET A 68 4.85 -3.22 -17.18
C MET A 68 5.56 -3.98 -16.05
N PRO A 69 5.06 -5.18 -15.69
CA PRO A 69 5.78 -6.09 -14.80
C PRO A 69 7.20 -6.36 -15.31
N SER A 70 8.15 -6.58 -14.40
CA SER A 70 9.52 -6.94 -14.77
C SER A 70 9.57 -8.35 -15.41
N LEU A 71 10.61 -8.62 -16.19
CA LEU A 71 10.81 -9.93 -16.81
C LEU A 71 10.84 -11.05 -15.75
N ASN A 72 11.43 -10.81 -14.58
CA ASN A 72 11.48 -11.78 -13.49
C ASN A 72 10.09 -12.09 -12.90
N GLU A 73 9.21 -11.09 -12.84
CA GLU A 73 7.82 -11.27 -12.39
C GLU A 73 7.00 -12.05 -13.43
N LEU A 74 7.24 -11.81 -14.71
CA LEU A 74 6.59 -12.54 -15.81
C LEU A 74 7.06 -13.99 -15.89
N LEU A 75 8.36 -14.25 -15.71
CA LEU A 75 8.95 -15.60 -15.76
C LEU A 75 8.61 -16.44 -14.51
N SER A 76 8.22 -15.81 -13.41
CA SER A 76 7.82 -16.52 -12.17
C SER A 76 6.32 -16.88 -12.12
N ASP A 77 5.57 -16.72 -13.20
CA ASP A 77 4.11 -16.87 -13.29
C ASP A 77 3.30 -16.04 -12.26
N LYS A 78 3.96 -15.10 -11.59
CA LYS A 78 3.31 -14.25 -10.59
C LYS A 78 2.46 -13.14 -11.19
N LYS A 79 2.74 -12.75 -12.44
CA LYS A 79 2.04 -11.69 -13.16
C LYS A 79 1.97 -12.00 -14.65
N LYS A 80 0.91 -11.54 -15.30
CA LYS A 80 0.74 -11.63 -16.77
C LYS A 80 1.14 -10.30 -17.42
N VAL A 81 1.45 -10.32 -18.70
CA VAL A 81 1.76 -9.11 -19.50
C VAL A 81 0.58 -8.10 -19.47
N THR A 82 -0.63 -8.61 -19.26
CA THR A 82 -1.85 -7.81 -19.14
C THR A 82 -1.98 -7.08 -17.81
N ASP A 83 -1.15 -7.42 -16.81
CA ASP A 83 -1.19 -6.79 -15.48
C ASP A 83 -0.41 -5.47 -15.51
N ILE A 84 -0.94 -4.51 -16.27
CA ILE A 84 -0.42 -3.15 -16.33
C ILE A 84 -0.67 -2.47 -14.99
N GLN A 85 0.41 -2.07 -14.32
CA GLN A 85 0.36 -1.52 -12.95
C GLN A 85 0.45 0.00 -12.96
N GLU A 86 -0.24 0.62 -11.99
CA GLU A 86 0.05 1.99 -11.62
C GLU A 86 1.45 2.09 -11.01
N LEU A 87 2.04 3.29 -11.03
CA LEU A 87 3.35 3.53 -10.43
C LEU A 87 3.35 3.14 -8.96
N SER A 88 4.31 2.32 -8.56
CA SER A 88 4.52 2.01 -7.15
C SER A 88 5.26 3.14 -6.44
N ILE A 89 5.11 3.23 -5.12
CA ILE A 89 5.86 4.18 -4.27
C ILE A 89 7.37 4.04 -4.47
N ASN A 90 7.86 2.81 -4.72
CA ASN A 90 9.28 2.53 -5.00
C ASN A 90 9.79 3.16 -6.30
N ASP A 91 8.90 3.43 -7.25
CA ASP A 91 9.25 4.08 -8.51
C ASP A 91 9.47 5.59 -8.35
N ILE A 92 8.87 6.20 -7.32
CA ILE A 92 8.78 7.65 -7.13
C ILE A 92 9.74 8.14 -6.04
N LEU A 93 9.80 7.48 -4.87
CA LEU A 93 10.56 8.00 -3.71
C LEU A 93 12.06 7.66 -3.77
N PRO A 94 12.96 8.69 -3.66
CA PRO A 94 14.39 8.45 -3.57
C PRO A 94 14.72 7.78 -2.23
N GLY A 95 15.39 6.62 -2.31
CA GLY A 95 15.88 5.93 -1.11
C GLY A 95 14.85 5.08 -0.37
N ALA A 96 13.61 4.97 -0.84
CA ALA A 96 12.68 3.97 -0.38
C ALA A 96 13.16 2.56 -0.82
N ARG A 97 14.32 2.14 -0.32
CA ARG A 97 14.46 0.72 -0.02
C ARG A 97 13.45 0.51 1.10
N ILE A 98 12.25 0.05 0.75
CA ILE A 98 11.47 -0.73 1.70
C ILE A 98 12.41 -1.89 1.99
N SER A 99 13.26 -1.74 3.00
CA SER A 99 13.95 -2.88 3.54
C SER A 99 12.81 -3.77 4.01
N ASN A 100 12.72 -4.99 3.49
CA ASN A 100 11.95 -6.05 4.10
C ASN A 100 12.62 -6.38 5.44
N ALA A 101 12.77 -5.37 6.31
CA ALA A 101 13.36 -5.52 7.61
C ALA A 101 12.35 -6.33 8.43
N LYS A 102 12.64 -7.61 8.54
CA LYS A 102 11.86 -8.47 9.41
C LYS A 102 11.88 -7.90 10.82
N VAL A 103 10.73 -7.92 11.47
CA VAL A 103 10.63 -7.54 12.88
C VAL A 103 11.41 -8.55 13.71
N LYS A 104 12.36 -8.08 14.51
CA LYS A 104 13.16 -8.95 15.39
C LYS A 104 12.25 -9.65 16.41
N ASN A 105 12.45 -10.95 16.60
CA ASN A 105 11.70 -11.80 17.52
C ASN A 105 10.18 -11.73 17.31
N ALA A 106 9.75 -11.64 16.06
CA ALA A 106 8.32 -11.60 15.73
C ALA A 106 7.60 -12.89 16.12
N GLU A 107 8.29 -14.01 16.05
CA GLU A 107 7.73 -15.35 16.33
C GLU A 107 7.16 -15.51 17.75
N SER A 108 7.58 -14.65 18.67
CA SER A 108 7.07 -14.60 20.06
C SER A 108 6.10 -13.45 20.32
N LYS A 109 5.76 -12.64 19.31
CA LYS A 109 4.98 -11.42 19.49
C LYS A 109 3.57 -11.50 18.93
N THR A 110 2.66 -10.87 19.66
CA THR A 110 1.28 -10.60 19.24
C THR A 110 1.14 -9.15 18.81
N PHE A 111 0.73 -8.94 17.57
CA PHE A 111 0.48 -7.62 17.01
C PHE A 111 -1.02 -7.35 16.91
N PHE A 112 -1.41 -6.13 17.26
CA PHE A 112 -2.77 -5.64 17.07
C PHE A 112 -2.77 -4.50 16.04
N ILE A 113 -3.59 -4.63 15.00
CA ILE A 113 -3.70 -3.64 13.95
C ILE A 113 -5.14 -3.10 13.93
N SER A 114 -5.33 -1.83 14.31
CA SER A 114 -6.63 -1.18 14.13
C SER A 114 -6.75 -0.57 12.74
N GLY A 115 -7.92 -0.67 12.13
CA GLY A 115 -8.11 -0.30 10.74
C GLY A 115 -7.35 -1.25 9.80
N ALA A 116 -7.32 -2.53 10.17
CA ALA A 116 -6.52 -3.56 9.49
C ALA A 116 -6.90 -3.75 8.01
N GLY A 117 -8.15 -3.52 7.65
CA GLY A 117 -8.64 -3.63 6.27
C GLY A 117 -8.49 -2.35 5.44
N GLY A 118 -8.05 -1.23 6.05
CA GLY A 118 -7.71 0.00 5.34
C GLY A 118 -6.41 -0.14 4.54
N SER A 119 -6.14 0.81 3.63
CA SER A 119 -4.96 0.74 2.74
C SER A 119 -3.64 0.64 3.52
N ILE A 120 -3.49 1.40 4.60
CA ILE A 120 -2.26 1.40 5.42
C ILE A 120 -2.22 0.19 6.34
N GLY A 121 -3.33 -0.10 7.05
CA GLY A 121 -3.41 -1.24 7.96
C GLY A 121 -3.18 -2.57 7.25
N ALA A 122 -3.74 -2.75 6.06
CA ALA A 122 -3.53 -3.94 5.24
C ALA A 122 -2.06 -4.11 4.81
N GLU A 123 -1.39 -3.03 4.42
CA GLU A 123 0.02 -3.08 4.05
C GLU A 123 0.92 -3.39 5.26
N ILE A 124 0.64 -2.80 6.42
CA ILE A 124 1.34 -3.14 7.67
C ILE A 124 1.16 -4.63 7.99
N THR A 125 -0.06 -5.14 7.85
CA THR A 125 -0.37 -6.56 8.08
C THR A 125 0.45 -7.48 7.17
N ARG A 126 0.54 -7.17 5.87
CA ARG A 126 1.34 -7.94 4.90
C ARG A 126 2.82 -7.96 5.27
N GLN A 127 3.35 -6.81 5.65
CA GLN A 127 4.76 -6.71 6.06
C GLN A 127 5.03 -7.46 7.36
N LEU A 128 4.16 -7.38 8.35
CA LEU A 128 4.28 -8.14 9.60
C LEU A 128 4.21 -9.66 9.36
N LEU A 129 3.30 -10.13 8.51
CA LEU A 129 3.23 -11.54 8.12
C LEU A 129 4.54 -12.08 7.54
N SER A 130 5.29 -11.23 6.83
CA SER A 130 6.60 -11.64 6.29
C SER A 130 7.63 -11.99 7.37
N SER A 131 7.39 -11.57 8.61
CA SER A 131 8.23 -11.85 9.79
C SER A 131 7.76 -13.08 10.59
N ASN A 132 6.70 -13.77 10.15
CA ASN A 132 6.09 -14.93 10.82
C ASN A 132 5.81 -14.70 12.31
N PRO A 133 5.00 -13.68 12.69
CA PRO A 133 4.69 -13.39 14.09
C PRO A 133 3.86 -14.51 14.74
N LEU A 134 3.85 -14.56 16.09
CA LEU A 134 3.03 -15.50 16.83
C LEU A 134 1.55 -15.32 16.49
N LYS A 135 1.06 -14.07 16.63
CA LYS A 135 -0.34 -13.71 16.35
C LYS A 135 -0.46 -12.34 15.68
N ILE A 136 -1.46 -12.19 14.83
CA ILE A 136 -1.91 -10.90 14.30
C ILE A 136 -3.40 -10.76 14.56
N ILE A 137 -3.77 -9.74 15.32
CA ILE A 137 -5.16 -9.36 15.56
C ILE A 137 -5.53 -8.27 14.57
N LEU A 138 -6.47 -8.60 13.69
CA LEU A 138 -7.03 -7.70 12.69
C LEU A 138 -8.29 -7.06 13.27
N PHE A 139 -8.18 -5.81 13.77
CA PHE A 139 -9.31 -5.09 14.33
C PHE A 139 -9.84 -4.07 13.33
N GLU A 140 -11.06 -4.27 12.85
CA GLU A 140 -11.63 -3.50 11.73
C GLU A 140 -13.13 -3.26 11.96
N LEU A 141 -13.59 -2.06 11.63
CA LEU A 141 -14.99 -1.65 11.75
C LEU A 141 -15.85 -2.19 10.59
N SER A 142 -15.29 -2.25 9.40
CA SER A 142 -15.96 -2.72 8.19
C SER A 142 -15.85 -4.23 8.05
N GLU A 143 -16.98 -4.94 8.11
CA GLU A 143 -17.04 -6.39 7.87
C GLU A 143 -16.41 -6.76 6.52
N TYR A 144 -16.75 -6.03 5.46
CA TYR A 144 -16.22 -6.28 4.13
C TYR A 144 -14.70 -6.15 4.07
N ASN A 145 -14.14 -5.10 4.68
CA ASN A 145 -12.70 -4.89 4.70
C ASN A 145 -11.98 -5.94 5.56
N LEU A 146 -12.58 -6.31 6.69
CA LEU A 146 -12.06 -7.36 7.57
C LEU A 146 -12.02 -8.71 6.85
N PHE A 147 -13.08 -9.09 6.17
CA PHE A 147 -13.14 -10.33 5.40
C PHE A 147 -12.09 -10.38 4.29
N ASN A 148 -11.89 -9.27 3.56
CA ASN A 148 -10.90 -9.23 2.49
C ASN A 148 -9.48 -9.38 3.01
N ILE A 149 -9.10 -8.64 4.07
CA ILE A 149 -7.74 -8.74 4.62
C ILE A 149 -7.49 -10.09 5.28
N GLU A 150 -8.46 -10.68 5.95
CA GLU A 150 -8.36 -12.03 6.50
C GLU A 150 -8.07 -13.06 5.42
N ARG A 151 -8.88 -13.08 4.35
CA ARG A 151 -8.67 -13.99 3.20
C ARG A 151 -7.28 -13.84 2.59
N GLU A 152 -6.83 -12.61 2.42
CA GLU A 152 -5.50 -12.32 1.89
C GLU A 152 -4.41 -12.84 2.82
N CYS A 153 -4.54 -12.62 4.13
CA CYS A 153 -3.61 -13.11 5.13
C CYS A 153 -3.53 -14.64 5.16
N LEU A 154 -4.67 -15.33 5.08
CA LEU A 154 -4.72 -16.79 5.03
C LEU A 154 -4.03 -17.31 3.77
N ALA A 155 -4.28 -16.72 2.60
CA ALA A 155 -3.62 -17.09 1.36
C ALA A 155 -2.09 -16.89 1.42
N ILE A 156 -1.61 -15.80 2.04
CA ILE A 156 -0.18 -15.55 2.26
C ILE A 156 0.40 -16.58 3.24
N LYS A 157 -0.31 -16.86 4.33
CA LYS A 157 0.07 -17.86 5.33
C LYS A 157 0.27 -19.22 4.69
N ASP A 158 -0.71 -19.68 3.91
CA ASP A 158 -0.67 -20.99 3.24
C ASP A 158 0.46 -21.05 2.21
N SER A 159 0.59 -20.01 1.37
CA SER A 159 1.61 -19.97 0.31
C SER A 159 3.04 -19.97 0.84
N LYS A 160 3.26 -19.44 2.05
CA LYS A 160 4.58 -19.32 2.69
C LYS A 160 4.79 -20.31 3.84
N ASN A 161 3.81 -21.15 4.13
CA ASN A 161 3.81 -22.11 5.23
C ASN A 161 4.17 -21.44 6.57
N LEU A 162 3.41 -20.36 6.93
CA LEU A 162 3.63 -19.61 8.16
C LEU A 162 2.80 -20.21 9.31
N ASP A 163 3.33 -20.14 10.54
CA ASP A 163 2.65 -20.61 11.75
C ASP A 163 1.76 -19.55 12.40
N THR A 164 1.82 -18.30 11.94
CA THR A 164 1.09 -17.16 12.48
C THR A 164 -0.40 -17.43 12.67
N GLU A 165 -0.91 -17.19 13.87
CA GLU A 165 -2.35 -17.19 14.15
C GLU A 165 -2.96 -15.84 13.70
N ILE A 166 -3.95 -15.89 12.80
CA ILE A 166 -4.65 -14.70 12.28
C ILE A 166 -6.00 -14.62 12.99
N ILE A 167 -6.27 -13.52 13.69
CA ILE A 167 -7.45 -13.32 14.53
C ILE A 167 -8.24 -12.11 14.00
N PRO A 168 -9.28 -12.32 13.20
CA PRO A 168 -10.15 -11.25 12.77
C PRO A 168 -11.12 -10.85 13.88
N ILE A 169 -11.23 -9.56 14.15
CA ILE A 169 -12.16 -9.00 15.13
C ILE A 169 -12.91 -7.83 14.49
N LEU A 170 -14.21 -7.98 14.34
CA LEU A 170 -15.09 -6.88 13.97
C LEU A 170 -15.28 -5.98 15.17
N GLY A 171 -14.81 -4.73 15.08
CA GLY A 171 -14.87 -3.84 16.23
C GLY A 171 -14.66 -2.37 15.91
N ASP A 172 -15.11 -1.55 16.82
CA ASP A 172 -15.00 -0.09 16.78
C ASP A 172 -14.07 0.38 17.90
N ILE A 173 -13.03 1.16 17.56
CA ILE A 173 -12.11 1.73 18.56
C ILE A 173 -12.79 2.69 19.54
N ARG A 174 -14.00 3.16 19.23
CA ARG A 174 -14.84 3.97 20.15
C ARG A 174 -15.52 3.13 21.22
N ASP A 175 -15.70 1.84 20.95
CA ASP A 175 -16.32 0.90 21.90
C ASP A 175 -15.28 0.38 22.92
N ARG A 176 -15.29 1.02 24.10
CA ARG A 176 -14.41 0.66 25.21
C ARG A 176 -14.62 -0.76 25.71
N SER A 177 -15.87 -1.25 25.69
CA SER A 177 -16.18 -2.58 26.20
C SER A 177 -15.62 -3.66 25.30
N ASN A 178 -15.73 -3.46 23.98
CA ASN A 178 -15.14 -4.34 22.99
C ASN A 178 -13.61 -4.35 23.07
N LEU A 179 -12.98 -3.17 23.17
CA LEU A 179 -11.52 -3.08 23.36
C LEU A 179 -11.08 -3.80 24.63
N GLU A 180 -11.73 -3.54 25.77
CA GLU A 180 -11.40 -4.18 27.05
C GLU A 180 -11.49 -5.70 26.96
N HIS A 181 -12.55 -6.23 26.33
CA HIS A 181 -12.71 -7.66 26.11
C HIS A 181 -11.54 -8.26 25.31
N VAL A 182 -11.12 -7.58 24.22
CA VAL A 182 -10.02 -8.03 23.39
C VAL A 182 -8.71 -8.02 24.17
N PHE A 183 -8.41 -6.95 24.90
CA PHE A 183 -7.18 -6.82 25.67
C PHE A 183 -7.11 -7.76 26.88
N GLN A 184 -8.25 -8.16 27.44
CA GLN A 184 -8.30 -9.21 28.47
C GLN A 184 -8.06 -10.60 27.89
N LYS A 185 -8.51 -10.84 26.67
CA LYS A 185 -8.39 -12.15 26.02
C LYS A 185 -7.01 -12.41 25.44
N PHE A 186 -6.32 -11.35 24.97
CA PHE A 186 -5.05 -11.48 24.25
C PHE A 186 -3.97 -10.63 24.91
N SER A 187 -2.80 -11.24 25.17
CA SER A 187 -1.61 -10.51 25.54
C SER A 187 -1.03 -9.86 24.28
N ILE A 188 -1.10 -8.53 24.17
CA ILE A 188 -0.69 -7.76 22.99
C ILE A 188 0.66 -7.11 23.29
N ASP A 189 1.66 -7.36 22.42
CA ASP A 189 2.98 -6.77 22.57
C ASP A 189 3.10 -5.42 21.88
N GLN A 190 2.49 -5.28 20.69
CA GLN A 190 2.64 -4.07 19.89
C GLN A 190 1.35 -3.74 19.14
N ILE A 191 1.03 -2.45 19.10
CA ILE A 191 -0.13 -1.90 18.39
C ILE A 191 0.33 -1.04 17.23
N TYR A 192 -0.29 -1.24 16.06
CA TYR A 192 -0.29 -0.31 14.94
C TYR A 192 -1.69 0.26 14.77
N HIS A 193 -1.82 1.55 15.04
CA HIS A 193 -3.11 2.24 14.98
C HIS A 193 -3.24 2.98 13.65
N ALA A 194 -4.00 2.39 12.72
CA ALA A 194 -4.28 2.95 11.39
C ALA A 194 -5.78 3.24 11.14
N ALA A 195 -6.61 3.17 12.19
CA ALA A 195 -8.04 3.45 12.12
C ALA A 195 -8.31 4.96 12.25
N ALA A 196 -8.37 5.66 11.13
CA ALA A 196 -8.68 7.09 11.12
C ALA A 196 -9.52 7.48 9.91
N TYR A 197 -10.42 8.45 10.09
CA TYR A 197 -11.05 9.17 8.97
C TYR A 197 -10.11 10.25 8.46
N LYS A 198 -9.65 10.13 7.20
CA LYS A 198 -8.58 10.97 6.64
C LYS A 198 -8.97 11.74 5.37
N HIS A 199 -10.15 11.49 4.81
CA HIS A 199 -10.60 12.16 3.60
C HIS A 199 -11.12 13.56 3.94
N VAL A 200 -10.24 14.54 3.89
CA VAL A 200 -10.47 15.94 4.32
C VAL A 200 -11.79 16.50 3.79
N PRO A 201 -12.15 16.40 2.48
CA PRO A 201 -13.41 16.96 1.99
C PRO A 201 -14.67 16.36 2.62
N ILE A 202 -14.57 15.11 3.12
CA ILE A 202 -15.68 14.45 3.82
C ILE A 202 -15.69 14.85 5.29
N VAL A 203 -14.52 14.88 5.92
CA VAL A 203 -14.36 15.14 7.36
C VAL A 203 -14.67 16.58 7.72
N GLU A 204 -14.33 17.56 6.85
CA GLU A 204 -14.60 18.98 7.07
C GLU A 204 -16.07 19.37 6.90
N ASN A 205 -16.91 18.49 6.38
CA ASN A 205 -18.35 18.73 6.30
C ASN A 205 -18.95 18.76 7.71
N GLU A 206 -19.75 19.80 8.02
CA GLU A 206 -20.39 20.01 9.35
C GLU A 206 -21.17 18.78 9.86
N ASN A 207 -21.77 18.00 8.95
CA ASN A 207 -22.50 16.78 9.32
C ASN A 207 -21.58 15.62 9.72
N ASN A 208 -20.28 15.68 9.38
CA ASN A 208 -19.34 14.58 9.57
C ASN A 208 -18.24 14.90 10.59
N ILE A 209 -18.00 16.17 10.89
CA ILE A 209 -16.88 16.61 11.76
C ILE A 209 -16.96 15.99 13.15
N SER A 210 -18.16 15.89 13.76
CA SER A 210 -18.33 15.26 15.07
C SER A 210 -17.96 13.76 15.04
N LYS A 211 -18.37 13.05 13.97
CA LYS A 211 -18.05 11.64 13.82
C LYS A 211 -16.56 11.40 13.59
N ALA A 212 -15.93 12.30 12.84
CA ALA A 212 -14.48 12.26 12.67
C ALA A 212 -13.73 12.52 13.97
N ALA A 213 -14.17 13.49 14.76
CA ALA A 213 -13.61 13.77 16.07
C ALA A 213 -13.83 12.59 17.04
N GLU A 214 -15.03 12.01 17.08
CA GLU A 214 -15.31 10.81 17.89
C GLU A 214 -14.34 9.67 17.56
N ASN A 215 -14.11 9.41 16.28
CA ASN A 215 -13.23 8.34 15.86
C ASN A 215 -11.74 8.68 16.11
N ASN A 216 -11.29 9.83 15.56
CA ASN A 216 -9.86 10.13 15.51
C ASN A 216 -9.31 10.61 16.87
N ILE A 217 -10.14 11.20 17.73
CA ILE A 217 -9.73 11.67 19.06
C ILE A 217 -10.10 10.64 20.11
N PHE A 218 -11.40 10.40 20.30
CA PHE A 218 -11.85 9.55 21.41
C PHE A 218 -11.58 8.07 21.14
N GLY A 219 -11.68 7.60 19.90
CA GLY A 219 -11.30 6.23 19.54
C GLY A 219 -9.80 5.98 19.77
N THR A 220 -8.93 6.88 19.31
CA THR A 220 -7.48 6.81 19.57
C THR A 220 -7.17 6.84 21.07
N TYR A 221 -7.83 7.75 21.82
CA TYR A 221 -7.68 7.85 23.27
C TYR A 221 -8.09 6.56 23.99
N ASN A 222 -9.21 5.95 23.60
CA ASN A 222 -9.66 4.69 24.19
C ASN A 222 -8.67 3.56 23.94
N LEU A 223 -8.18 3.44 22.71
CA LEU A 223 -7.22 2.40 22.33
C LEU A 223 -5.88 2.59 23.07
N ALA A 224 -5.38 3.84 23.15
CA ALA A 224 -4.15 4.15 23.87
C ALA A 224 -4.27 3.86 25.38
N ASN A 225 -5.39 4.22 26.01
CA ASN A 225 -5.63 3.90 27.42
C ASN A 225 -5.70 2.39 27.66
N SER A 226 -6.37 1.64 26.80
CA SER A 226 -6.38 0.18 26.91
C SER A 226 -4.98 -0.39 26.77
N ALA A 227 -4.16 0.14 25.84
CA ALA A 227 -2.77 -0.27 25.68
C ALA A 227 -1.95 -0.06 26.96
N VAL A 228 -2.05 1.13 27.58
CA VAL A 228 -1.35 1.45 28.84
C VAL A 228 -1.83 0.55 29.97
N LYS A 229 -3.15 0.41 30.14
CA LYS A 229 -3.76 -0.40 31.20
C LYS A 229 -3.31 -1.87 31.14
N HIS A 230 -3.15 -2.42 29.94
CA HIS A 230 -2.79 -3.82 29.74
C HIS A 230 -1.29 -4.03 29.46
N GLY A 231 -0.45 -3.01 29.65
CA GLY A 231 1.01 -3.12 29.60
C GLY A 231 1.57 -3.40 28.22
N VAL A 232 0.94 -2.90 27.16
CA VAL A 232 1.46 -3.02 25.79
C VAL A 232 2.80 -2.30 25.67
N HIS A 233 3.81 -2.99 25.13
CA HIS A 233 5.19 -2.46 25.07
C HIS A 233 5.37 -1.33 24.06
N SER A 234 4.62 -1.36 22.97
CA SER A 234 4.79 -0.39 21.87
C SER A 234 3.45 -0.02 21.24
N PHE A 235 3.22 1.27 21.07
CA PHE A 235 2.06 1.83 20.37
C PHE A 235 2.53 2.77 19.28
N VAL A 236 2.24 2.40 18.02
CA VAL A 236 2.58 3.19 16.83
C VAL A 236 1.31 3.76 16.25
N MET A 237 1.20 5.08 16.24
CA MET A 237 0.10 5.81 15.60
C MET A 237 0.53 6.28 14.21
N ILE A 238 -0.35 6.11 13.22
CA ILE A 238 -0.11 6.45 11.82
C ILE A 238 -0.84 7.75 11.46
#